data_f3fab5b051877c276ad30df41cf5db32
#
_entry.id   f3fab5b051877c276ad30df41cf5db32
#
_cell.length_a   1.000
_cell.length_b   1.000
_cell.length_c   1.000
_cell.angle_alpha   90.00
_cell.angle_beta   90.00
_cell.angle_gamma   90.00
#
_symmetry.space_group_name_H-M   'P 1'
#
loop_
_entity.id
_entity.type
_entity.pdbx_description
1 polymer ?
#
loop_
_entity_poly.entity_id
_entity_poly.type
_entity_poly.pdbx_seq_one_letter_code
_entity_poly.pdbx_strand_id
1 'polypeptide(L)'
;MNASNNTTIDWSNPNVLYQIMNNIKNPIEKIMETSKRNMEKGGFQDEVIFSSSKQIKDVIEQILEEIQSKSVNLTVKQAPEIFFIYESNKNVQKMCTNELVPEKITKTDQDWLLNLEKEIYSSIKQNDINIYDLSYKMAVSERQLYRKITNLIYLTPNKYIRVLRLHKAKQIIENYIQHSIS
;
A
#
# COMPACT_ATOMS: atom_id res chain seq x y z
N MET A 1 17.03 22.53 -20.98
CA MET A 1 15.68 22.83 -20.45
C MET A 1 15.30 21.68 -19.56
N ASN A 2 15.52 21.82 -18.23
CA ASN A 2 15.17 20.81 -17.25
C ASN A 2 13.71 21.02 -16.85
N ALA A 3 12.85 20.11 -17.25
CA ALA A 3 11.48 20.07 -16.76
C ALA A 3 11.53 19.58 -15.30
N SER A 4 11.33 20.50 -14.37
CA SER A 4 11.09 20.20 -12.97
C SER A 4 9.75 19.45 -12.88
N ASN A 5 9.80 18.14 -12.66
CA ASN A 5 8.63 17.39 -12.26
C ASN A 5 8.22 17.83 -10.84
N ASN A 6 7.40 18.88 -10.76
CA ASN A 6 6.67 19.22 -9.55
C ASN A 6 5.59 18.15 -9.34
N THR A 7 5.95 17.05 -8.73
CA THR A 7 4.98 16.13 -8.12
C THR A 7 4.41 16.85 -6.90
N THR A 8 3.24 17.45 -7.06
CA THR A 8 2.49 18.02 -5.93
C THR A 8 2.05 16.86 -5.05
N ILE A 9 2.56 16.84 -3.82
CA ILE A 9 2.18 15.85 -2.80
C ILE A 9 0.75 16.17 -2.36
N ASP A 10 -0.14 15.21 -2.48
CA ASP A 10 -1.50 15.33 -1.94
C ASP A 10 -1.49 15.12 -0.42
N TRP A 11 -1.35 16.22 0.32
CA TRP A 11 -1.34 16.26 1.77
C TRP A 11 -2.68 15.89 2.42
N SER A 12 -3.75 15.82 1.64
CA SER A 12 -5.08 15.39 2.13
C SER A 12 -5.25 13.88 2.14
N ASN A 13 -4.35 13.14 1.48
CA ASN A 13 -4.42 11.69 1.38
C ASN A 13 -3.70 11.00 2.56
N PRO A 14 -4.44 10.32 3.46
CA PRO A 14 -3.85 9.66 4.63
C PRO A 14 -2.80 8.59 4.27
N ASN A 15 -2.95 7.90 3.14
CA ASN A 15 -1.99 6.89 2.71
C ASN A 15 -0.65 7.51 2.27
N VAL A 16 -0.71 8.68 1.63
CA VAL A 16 0.49 9.44 1.24
C VAL A 16 1.22 9.93 2.49
N LEU A 17 0.48 10.48 3.45
CA LEU A 17 1.04 10.90 4.73
C LEU A 17 1.67 9.74 5.48
N TYR A 18 0.98 8.60 5.55
CA TYR A 18 1.50 7.40 6.21
C TYR A 18 2.80 6.91 5.58
N GLN A 19 2.89 6.87 4.25
CA GLN A 19 4.12 6.49 3.54
C GLN A 19 5.25 7.49 3.78
N ILE A 20 4.97 8.79 3.73
CA ILE A 20 5.97 9.83 4.01
C ILE A 20 6.51 9.70 5.43
N MET A 21 5.63 9.53 6.42
CA MET A 21 6.03 9.39 7.81
C MET A 21 6.90 8.14 8.04
N ASN A 22 6.56 7.00 7.46
CA ASN A 22 7.39 5.80 7.54
C ASN A 22 8.75 5.97 6.84
N ASN A 23 8.79 6.66 5.71
CA ASN A 23 10.04 6.94 5.00
C ASN A 23 10.96 7.89 5.78
N ILE A 24 10.41 8.75 6.63
CA ILE A 24 11.20 9.65 7.50
C ILE A 24 11.60 8.94 8.79
N LYS A 25 10.77 8.06 9.34
CA LYS A 25 11.04 7.34 10.58
C LYS A 25 12.33 6.51 10.51
N ASN A 26 12.54 5.76 9.45
CA ASN A 26 13.70 4.90 9.26
C ASN A 26 15.06 5.65 9.31
N PRO A 27 15.28 6.74 8.56
CA PRO A 27 16.53 7.50 8.67
C PRO A 27 16.73 8.14 10.04
N ILE A 28 15.64 8.54 10.72
CA ILE A 28 15.74 9.08 12.09
C ILE A 28 16.20 8.02 13.07
N GLU A 29 15.68 6.79 12.98
CA GLU A 29 16.14 5.67 13.81
C GLU A 29 17.64 5.39 13.60
N LYS A 30 18.12 5.43 12.36
CA LYS A 30 19.56 5.29 12.07
C LYS A 30 20.42 6.40 12.68
N ILE A 31 19.95 7.65 12.65
CA ILE A 31 20.62 8.79 13.27
C ILE A 31 20.68 8.57 14.79
N MET A 32 19.58 8.15 15.41
CA MET A 32 19.52 7.86 16.84
C MET A 32 20.50 6.77 17.26
N GLU A 33 20.54 5.65 16.52
CA GLU A 33 21.47 4.54 16.81
C GLU A 33 22.92 4.95 16.65
N THR A 34 23.24 5.76 15.64
CA THR A 34 24.60 6.24 15.41
C THR A 34 25.03 7.20 16.51
N SER A 35 24.18 8.18 16.86
CA SER A 35 24.45 9.11 17.95
C SER A 35 24.61 8.40 19.28
N LYS A 36 23.75 7.40 19.57
CA LYS A 36 23.87 6.62 20.80
C LYS A 36 25.23 5.91 20.91
N ARG A 37 25.67 5.25 19.81
CA ARG A 37 27.00 4.60 19.76
C ARG A 37 28.15 5.58 19.95
N ASN A 38 28.02 6.82 19.46
CA ASN A 38 29.05 7.84 19.63
C ASN A 38 29.06 8.43 21.04
N MET A 39 27.88 8.60 21.65
CA MET A 39 27.79 9.03 23.08
C MET A 39 28.53 8.06 24.00
N GLU A 40 28.41 6.75 23.78
CA GLU A 40 29.15 5.71 24.52
C GLU A 40 30.68 5.84 24.38
N LYS A 41 31.15 6.55 23.34
CA LYS A 41 32.57 6.86 23.08
C LYS A 41 32.99 8.27 23.53
N GLY A 42 32.12 9.02 24.22
CA GLY A 42 32.40 10.34 24.77
C GLY A 42 32.09 11.53 23.86
N GLY A 43 31.25 11.37 22.86
CA GLY A 43 30.81 12.42 21.92
C GLY A 43 29.70 13.30 22.52
N PHE A 44 30.04 14.49 23.05
CA PHE A 44 29.07 15.42 23.68
C PHE A 44 28.04 16.01 22.71
N GLN A 45 28.40 16.19 21.43
CA GLN A 45 27.49 16.71 20.40
C GLN A 45 26.41 15.69 19.99
N ASP A 46 26.66 14.41 20.17
CA ASP A 46 25.73 13.34 19.82
C ASP A 46 24.53 13.28 20.76
N GLU A 47 24.62 13.81 21.98
CA GLU A 47 23.48 13.89 22.92
C GLU A 47 22.36 14.79 22.38
N VAL A 48 22.74 15.94 21.81
CA VAL A 48 21.75 16.86 21.18
C VAL A 48 21.12 16.23 19.94
N ILE A 49 21.92 15.56 19.12
CA ILE A 49 21.41 14.86 17.91
C ILE A 49 20.49 13.72 18.32
N PHE A 50 20.84 12.93 19.31
CA PHE A 50 20.01 11.85 19.82
C PHE A 50 18.68 12.38 20.38
N SER A 51 18.74 13.42 21.24
CA SER A 51 17.56 14.03 21.84
C SER A 51 16.62 14.63 20.79
N SER A 52 17.17 15.37 19.81
CA SER A 52 16.38 15.97 18.74
C SER A 52 15.75 14.90 17.82
N SER A 53 16.52 13.86 17.49
CA SER A 53 16.01 12.75 16.67
C SER A 53 14.91 11.98 17.40
N LYS A 54 15.03 11.82 18.72
CA LYS A 54 13.99 11.21 19.55
C LYS A 54 12.71 12.03 19.53
N GLN A 55 12.81 13.36 19.70
CA GLN A 55 11.65 14.26 19.62
C GLN A 55 10.94 14.18 18.26
N ILE A 56 11.71 14.16 17.17
CA ILE A 56 11.12 14.01 15.81
C ILE A 56 10.43 12.65 15.66
N LYS A 57 11.04 11.58 16.18
CA LYS A 57 10.43 10.24 16.16
C LYS A 57 9.10 10.23 16.92
N ASP A 58 9.07 10.80 18.13
CA ASP A 58 7.86 10.85 18.97
C ASP A 58 6.73 11.62 18.27
N VAL A 59 7.04 12.74 17.60
CA VAL A 59 6.08 13.52 16.80
C VAL A 59 5.56 12.69 15.61
N ILE A 60 6.42 11.97 14.92
CA ILE A 60 6.01 11.10 13.80
C ILE A 60 5.08 9.99 14.29
N GLU A 61 5.40 9.35 15.42
CA GLU A 61 4.57 8.30 16.01
C GLU A 61 3.20 8.85 16.42
N GLN A 62 3.15 10.03 17.02
CA GLN A 62 1.90 10.71 17.34
C GLN A 62 1.06 11.02 16.10
N ILE A 63 1.67 11.52 15.03
CA ILE A 63 0.98 11.77 13.76
C ILE A 63 0.45 10.46 13.14
N LEU A 64 1.24 9.39 13.19
CA LEU A 64 0.80 8.07 12.70
C LEU A 64 -0.39 7.53 13.50
N GLU A 65 -0.37 7.69 14.84
CA GLU A 65 -1.49 7.31 15.70
C GLU A 65 -2.74 8.16 15.40
N GLU A 66 -2.58 9.47 15.19
CA GLU A 66 -3.68 10.34 14.78
C GLU A 66 -4.26 9.97 13.42
N ILE A 67 -3.41 9.66 12.45
CA ILE A 67 -3.85 9.17 11.13
C ILE A 67 -4.61 7.86 11.28
N GLN A 68 -4.12 6.94 12.12
CA GLN A 68 -4.79 5.66 12.38
C GLN A 68 -6.10 5.86 13.15
N SER A 69 -6.14 6.70 14.18
CA SER A 69 -7.35 6.97 14.97
C SER A 69 -8.41 7.73 14.18
N LYS A 70 -8.00 8.68 13.35
CA LYS A 70 -8.89 9.37 12.40
C LYS A 70 -9.35 8.43 11.28
N SER A 71 -8.54 7.44 10.89
CA SER A 71 -8.92 6.41 9.93
C SER A 71 -9.89 5.38 10.51
N VAL A 72 -9.96 5.23 11.83
CA VAL A 72 -11.00 4.41 12.50
C VAL A 72 -12.34 5.17 12.58
N ASN A 73 -12.32 6.51 12.62
CA ASN A 73 -13.52 7.35 12.64
C ASN A 73 -13.92 7.92 11.25
N LEU A 74 -12.98 8.12 10.37
CA LEU A 74 -13.20 8.11 8.95
C LEU A 74 -13.10 6.62 8.57
N THR A 75 -14.21 6.00 8.18
CA THR A 75 -14.10 4.82 7.33
C THR A 75 -13.09 5.22 6.27
N VAL A 76 -11.83 4.81 6.45
CA VAL A 76 -10.85 4.88 5.37
C VAL A 76 -11.59 4.19 4.25
N LYS A 77 -11.96 4.94 3.24
CA LYS A 77 -12.44 4.35 2.02
C LYS A 77 -11.25 3.56 1.51
N GLN A 78 -11.10 2.34 2.02
CA GLN A 78 -10.13 1.41 1.45
C GLN A 78 -10.51 1.32 0.00
N ALA A 79 -9.72 1.96 -0.84
CA ALA A 79 -9.89 1.78 -2.27
C ALA A 79 -9.34 0.40 -2.63
N PRO A 80 -9.94 -0.32 -3.56
CA PRO A 80 -9.36 -1.55 -4.08
C PRO A 80 -7.91 -1.36 -4.47
N GLU A 81 -7.05 -2.28 -4.06
CA GLU A 81 -5.60 -2.21 -4.29
C GLU A 81 -5.26 -2.18 -5.79
N ILE A 82 -6.13 -2.78 -6.61
CA ILE A 82 -5.99 -2.76 -8.07
C ILE A 82 -5.96 -1.34 -8.64
N PHE A 83 -6.63 -0.37 -8.04
CA PHE A 83 -6.62 1.00 -8.52
C PHE A 83 -5.22 1.62 -8.38
N PHE A 84 -4.61 1.44 -7.22
CA PHE A 84 -3.24 1.86 -6.97
C PHE A 84 -2.23 1.14 -7.88
N ILE A 85 -2.41 -0.18 -8.06
CA ILE A 85 -1.56 -0.97 -8.95
C ILE A 85 -1.68 -0.48 -10.40
N TYR A 86 -2.90 -0.19 -10.85
CA TYR A 86 -3.16 0.32 -12.19
C TYR A 86 -2.47 1.68 -12.43
N GLU A 87 -2.62 2.62 -11.50
CA GLU A 87 -2.00 3.95 -11.61
C GLU A 87 -0.47 3.89 -11.64
N SER A 88 0.12 3.01 -10.82
CA SER A 88 1.57 2.92 -10.66
C SER A 88 2.27 2.02 -11.67
N ASN A 89 1.54 1.19 -12.45
CA ASN A 89 2.14 0.15 -13.27
C ASN A 89 1.66 0.17 -14.73
N LYS A 90 2.49 0.73 -15.62
CA LYS A 90 2.22 0.80 -17.07
C LYS A 90 1.96 -0.58 -17.72
N ASN A 91 2.52 -1.66 -17.20
CA ASN A 91 2.27 -2.99 -17.75
C ASN A 91 0.86 -3.47 -17.43
N VAL A 92 0.35 -3.16 -16.23
CA VAL A 92 -1.04 -3.45 -15.84
C VAL A 92 -2.00 -2.63 -16.68
N GLN A 93 -1.70 -1.35 -16.92
CA GLN A 93 -2.49 -0.48 -17.82
C GLN A 93 -2.62 -1.11 -19.22
N LYS A 94 -1.52 -1.62 -19.79
CA LYS A 94 -1.52 -2.28 -21.11
C LYS A 94 -2.27 -3.63 -21.13
N MET A 95 -2.46 -4.27 -19.98
CA MET A 95 -3.21 -5.54 -19.89
C MET A 95 -4.72 -5.33 -19.85
N CYS A 96 -5.18 -4.15 -19.45
CA CYS A 96 -6.59 -3.79 -19.42
C CYS A 96 -7.10 -3.54 -20.84
N THR A 97 -8.33 -3.99 -21.12
CA THR A 97 -8.96 -3.79 -22.45
C THR A 97 -9.46 -2.36 -22.63
N ASN A 98 -9.70 -1.64 -21.53
CA ASN A 98 -10.11 -0.23 -21.52
C ASN A 98 -9.39 0.50 -20.39
N GLU A 99 -9.49 1.82 -20.39
CA GLU A 99 -9.01 2.66 -19.32
C GLU A 99 -9.82 2.46 -18.04
N LEU A 100 -9.14 2.16 -16.94
CA LEU A 100 -9.75 2.06 -15.62
C LEU A 100 -9.81 3.45 -14.99
N VAL A 101 -11.02 3.92 -14.71
CA VAL A 101 -11.29 5.21 -14.08
C VAL A 101 -11.96 4.94 -12.73
N PRO A 102 -11.22 4.92 -11.60
CA PRO A 102 -11.75 4.56 -10.28
C PRO A 102 -12.97 5.38 -9.85
N GLU A 103 -13.03 6.66 -10.21
CA GLU A 103 -14.10 7.60 -9.86
C GLU A 103 -15.46 7.22 -10.50
N LYS A 104 -15.42 6.46 -11.60
CA LYS A 104 -16.64 5.97 -12.28
C LYS A 104 -17.21 4.70 -11.66
N ILE A 105 -16.47 4.06 -10.74
CA ILE A 105 -16.90 2.83 -10.08
C ILE A 105 -17.72 3.20 -8.85
N THR A 106 -18.94 2.66 -8.75
CA THR A 106 -19.82 2.95 -7.61
C THR A 106 -19.21 2.47 -6.29
N LYS A 107 -19.58 3.10 -5.18
CA LYS A 107 -19.11 2.70 -3.84
C LYS A 107 -19.40 1.21 -3.56
N THR A 108 -20.58 0.75 -3.92
CA THR A 108 -20.98 -0.66 -3.77
C THR A 108 -20.05 -1.61 -4.55
N ASP A 109 -19.63 -1.22 -5.76
CA ASP A 109 -18.71 -2.04 -6.55
C ASP A 109 -17.28 -1.96 -6.04
N GLN A 110 -16.86 -0.81 -5.49
CA GLN A 110 -15.57 -0.70 -4.80
C GLN A 110 -15.53 -1.60 -3.55
N ASP A 111 -16.59 -1.60 -2.74
CA ASP A 111 -16.71 -2.46 -1.55
C ASP A 111 -16.73 -3.95 -1.94
N TRP A 112 -17.38 -4.28 -3.05
CA TRP A 112 -17.36 -5.63 -3.60
C TRP A 112 -15.95 -6.04 -4.06
N LEU A 113 -15.22 -5.16 -4.74
CA LEU A 113 -13.82 -5.41 -5.15
C LEU A 113 -12.91 -5.58 -3.94
N LEU A 114 -13.07 -4.77 -2.89
CA LEU A 114 -12.32 -4.91 -1.63
C LEU A 114 -12.53 -6.29 -0.98
N ASN A 115 -13.78 -6.76 -0.93
CA ASN A 115 -14.08 -8.09 -0.42
C ASN A 115 -13.45 -9.18 -1.29
N LEU A 116 -13.49 -9.03 -2.61
CA LEU A 116 -12.86 -9.96 -3.53
C LEU A 116 -11.33 -10.01 -3.35
N GLU A 117 -10.67 -8.86 -3.22
CA GLU A 117 -9.23 -8.78 -2.94
C GLU A 117 -8.86 -9.44 -1.62
N LYS A 118 -9.67 -9.23 -0.57
CA LYS A 118 -9.50 -9.91 0.72
C LYS A 118 -9.54 -11.43 0.59
N GLU A 119 -10.49 -11.96 -0.18
CA GLU A 119 -10.58 -13.40 -0.42
C GLU A 119 -9.40 -13.94 -1.25
N ILE A 120 -8.94 -13.18 -2.25
CA ILE A 120 -7.74 -13.52 -3.03
C ILE A 120 -6.52 -13.55 -2.12
N TYR A 121 -6.32 -12.54 -1.27
CA TYR A 121 -5.17 -12.46 -0.36
C TYR A 121 -5.21 -13.52 0.75
N SER A 122 -6.37 -13.86 1.28
CA SER A 122 -6.51 -14.96 2.25
C SER A 122 -6.09 -16.31 1.66
N SER A 123 -6.25 -16.48 0.37
CA SER A 123 -5.92 -17.70 -0.38
C SER A 123 -4.54 -17.65 -1.06
N ILE A 124 -3.74 -16.60 -0.85
CA ILE A 124 -2.50 -16.38 -1.62
C ILE A 124 -1.42 -17.44 -1.34
N LYS A 125 -1.47 -18.08 -0.17
CA LYS A 125 -0.57 -19.19 0.21
C LYS A 125 -0.94 -20.51 -0.46
N GLN A 126 -2.13 -20.60 -1.03
CA GLN A 126 -2.55 -21.78 -1.78
C GLN A 126 -1.96 -21.71 -3.19
N ASN A 127 -1.44 -22.82 -3.70
CA ASN A 127 -0.78 -22.85 -5.01
C ASN A 127 -1.71 -22.42 -6.15
N ASP A 128 -3.00 -22.79 -6.07
CA ASP A 128 -4.01 -22.42 -7.05
C ASP A 128 -5.23 -21.81 -6.39
N ILE A 129 -5.53 -20.56 -6.76
CA ILE A 129 -6.80 -19.92 -6.41
C ILE A 129 -7.80 -20.36 -7.46
N ASN A 130 -8.71 -21.23 -7.06
CA ASN A 130 -9.76 -21.72 -7.93
C ASN A 130 -10.88 -20.68 -8.07
N ILE A 131 -11.27 -20.38 -9.31
CA ILE A 131 -12.36 -19.44 -9.62
C ILE A 131 -13.69 -19.92 -9.04
N TYR A 132 -13.93 -21.23 -9.02
CA TYR A 132 -15.11 -21.83 -8.41
C TYR A 132 -15.20 -21.49 -6.91
N ASP A 133 -14.13 -21.73 -6.16
CA ASP A 133 -14.09 -21.44 -4.72
C ASP A 133 -14.26 -19.94 -4.44
N LEU A 134 -13.65 -19.11 -5.27
CA LEU A 134 -13.76 -17.66 -5.17
C LEU A 134 -15.21 -17.20 -5.46
N SER A 135 -15.85 -17.75 -6.46
CA SER A 135 -17.25 -17.44 -6.77
C SER A 135 -18.20 -17.84 -5.65
N TYR A 136 -17.95 -19.00 -5.02
CA TYR A 136 -18.70 -19.47 -3.87
C TYR A 136 -18.56 -18.53 -2.66
N LYS A 137 -17.33 -18.13 -2.33
CA LYS A 137 -17.06 -17.17 -1.25
C LYS A 137 -17.69 -15.81 -1.49
N MET A 138 -17.74 -15.37 -2.75
CA MET A 138 -18.38 -14.11 -3.14
C MET A 138 -19.91 -14.21 -3.33
N ALA A 139 -20.50 -15.38 -3.07
CA ALA A 139 -21.93 -15.67 -3.23
C ALA A 139 -22.47 -15.32 -4.64
N VAL A 140 -21.69 -15.61 -5.69
CA VAL A 140 -22.07 -15.42 -7.10
C VAL A 140 -21.70 -16.65 -7.92
N SER A 141 -22.29 -16.81 -9.10
CA SER A 141 -21.83 -17.84 -10.04
C SER A 141 -20.50 -17.45 -10.69
N GLU A 142 -19.71 -18.41 -11.16
CA GLU A 142 -18.45 -18.15 -11.89
C GLU A 142 -18.66 -17.19 -13.08
N ARG A 143 -19.76 -17.36 -13.81
CA ARG A 143 -20.12 -16.48 -14.93
C ARG A 143 -20.37 -15.04 -14.46
N GLN A 144 -21.05 -14.86 -13.32
CA GLN A 144 -21.30 -13.53 -12.75
C GLN A 144 -20.00 -12.91 -12.23
N LEU A 145 -19.15 -13.70 -11.55
CA LEU A 145 -17.83 -13.28 -11.09
C LEU A 145 -16.99 -12.79 -12.27
N TYR A 146 -16.89 -13.61 -13.32
CA TYR A 146 -16.15 -13.26 -14.53
C TYR A 146 -16.62 -11.95 -15.14
N ARG A 147 -17.93 -11.83 -15.38
CA ARG A 147 -18.54 -10.64 -15.98
C ARG A 147 -18.31 -9.40 -15.13
N LYS A 148 -18.49 -9.51 -13.81
CA LYS A 148 -18.37 -8.38 -12.90
C LYS A 148 -16.93 -7.87 -12.83
N ILE A 149 -15.96 -8.76 -12.69
CA ILE A 149 -14.53 -8.38 -12.71
C ILE A 149 -14.18 -7.71 -14.04
N THR A 150 -14.52 -8.33 -15.17
CA THR A 150 -14.17 -7.80 -16.51
C THR A 150 -14.81 -6.44 -16.77
N ASN A 151 -16.02 -6.22 -16.30
CA ASN A 151 -16.71 -4.94 -16.49
C ASN A 151 -16.16 -3.83 -15.59
N LEU A 152 -15.71 -4.16 -14.37
CA LEU A 152 -15.24 -3.16 -13.43
C LEU A 152 -13.77 -2.76 -13.63
N ILE A 153 -12.92 -3.73 -13.93
CA ILE A 153 -11.45 -3.50 -13.95
C ILE A 153 -10.81 -3.84 -15.31
N TYR A 154 -11.61 -4.24 -16.30
CA TYR A 154 -11.16 -4.53 -17.67
C TYR A 154 -10.06 -5.59 -17.78
N LEU A 155 -9.97 -6.48 -16.78
CA LEU A 155 -9.11 -7.65 -16.74
C LEU A 155 -9.93 -8.92 -16.62
N THR A 156 -9.42 -10.03 -17.17
CA THR A 156 -10.02 -11.34 -16.85
C THR A 156 -9.70 -11.73 -15.40
N PRO A 157 -10.52 -12.57 -14.73
CA PRO A 157 -10.28 -12.99 -13.35
C PRO A 157 -8.86 -13.53 -13.11
N ASN A 158 -8.37 -14.38 -14.02
CA ASN A 158 -7.02 -14.94 -13.91
C ASN A 158 -5.92 -13.89 -14.01
N LYS A 159 -6.07 -12.90 -14.90
CA LYS A 159 -5.13 -11.78 -14.99
C LYS A 159 -5.18 -10.92 -13.71
N TYR A 160 -6.38 -10.65 -13.20
CA TYR A 160 -6.58 -9.89 -11.98
C TYR A 160 -5.90 -10.56 -10.78
N ILE A 161 -6.19 -11.83 -10.53
CA ILE A 161 -5.56 -12.62 -9.45
C ILE A 161 -4.03 -12.60 -9.60
N ARG A 162 -3.53 -12.80 -10.82
CA ARG A 162 -2.08 -12.77 -11.09
C ARG A 162 -1.46 -11.42 -10.77
N VAL A 163 -2.10 -10.32 -11.13
CA VAL A 163 -1.62 -8.95 -10.83
C VAL A 163 -1.53 -8.74 -9.32
N LEU A 164 -2.57 -9.07 -8.57
CA LEU A 164 -2.59 -8.94 -7.11
C LEU A 164 -1.52 -9.81 -6.44
N ARG A 165 -1.36 -11.07 -6.87
CA ARG A 165 -0.34 -11.98 -6.34
C ARG A 165 1.08 -11.46 -6.57
N LEU A 166 1.36 -10.96 -7.78
CA LEU A 166 2.67 -10.40 -8.11
C LEU A 166 2.95 -9.12 -7.31
N HIS A 167 1.94 -8.27 -7.14
CA HIS A 167 2.08 -7.08 -6.32
C HIS A 167 2.40 -7.43 -4.87
N LYS A 168 1.68 -8.39 -4.29
CA LYS A 168 1.93 -8.86 -2.93
C LYS A 168 3.30 -9.50 -2.75
N ALA A 169 3.73 -10.30 -3.72
CA ALA A 169 5.07 -10.89 -3.71
C ALA A 169 6.16 -9.80 -3.75
N LYS A 170 5.99 -8.77 -4.58
CA LYS A 170 6.88 -7.61 -4.63
C LYS A 170 6.96 -6.91 -3.27
N GLN A 171 5.83 -6.61 -2.66
CA GLN A 171 5.78 -5.97 -1.32
C GLN A 171 6.55 -6.78 -0.27
N ILE A 172 6.35 -8.11 -0.25
CA ILE A 172 7.05 -9.00 0.69
C ILE A 172 8.56 -8.95 0.48
N ILE A 173 9.02 -9.02 -0.78
CA ILE A 173 10.44 -8.97 -1.12
C ILE A 173 11.05 -7.62 -0.72
N GLU A 174 10.39 -6.51 -1.03
CA GLU A 174 10.85 -5.16 -0.69
C GLU A 174 10.98 -4.99 0.83
N ASN A 175 9.99 -5.45 1.59
CA ASN A 175 10.04 -5.43 3.06
C ASN A 175 11.18 -6.32 3.60
N TYR A 176 11.38 -7.51 3.01
CA TYR A 176 12.46 -8.41 3.43
C TYR A 176 13.85 -7.82 3.18
N ILE A 177 14.06 -7.20 2.03
CA ILE A 177 15.32 -6.53 1.68
C ILE A 177 15.59 -5.37 2.65
N GLN A 178 14.58 -4.57 2.98
CA GLN A 178 14.73 -3.45 3.92
C GLN A 178 15.13 -3.92 5.32
N HIS A 179 14.63 -5.08 5.78
CA HIS A 179 15.00 -5.64 7.07
C HIS A 179 16.33 -6.41 7.08
N SER A 180 16.80 -6.86 5.91
CA SER A 180 18.06 -7.63 5.80
C SER A 180 19.31 -6.73 5.66
N ILE A 181 19.13 -5.45 5.35
CA ILE A 181 20.24 -4.47 5.15
C ILE A 181 20.42 -3.58 6.41
N SER A 182 19.60 -3.78 7.42
CA SER A 182 19.71 -3.16 8.74
C SER A 182 20.47 -4.08 9.68
#